data_75ce93d3db801b3143c65a392661b7ba
#
_entry.id   75ce93d3db801b3143c65a392661b7ba
#
_cell.length_a   1.000
_cell.length_b   1.000
_cell.length_c   1.000
_cell.angle_alpha   90.00
_cell.angle_beta   90.00
_cell.angle_gamma   90.00
#
_symmetry.space_group_name_H-M   'P 1'
#
loop_
_entity.id
_entity.type
_entity.pdbx_description
1 polymer ?
#
loop_
_entity_poly.entity_id
_entity_poly.type
_entity_poly.pdbx_seq_one_letter_code
_entity_poly.pdbx_strand_id
1 'polypeptide(L)'
;MENKRALTFKEKVLKQIKRQKRKTHLHVFILLPVLVVAVFLMTIIDTRPTAEVDGKQRSLVEGVFVGDIMMGRHVEEFTDRHGAESVFRYVKPYLDQADYVTGNFEQPITEGNREDELDKQIHLHAGPEAVKALDDSGFTVVSLSNNHTMDYGERGLLDTLSAFEGKTVGHAGAGVNRQDAREQIHMEEVNGMTIATLGFTDVYSEDFGATVDSAGVTTFNPDVFVPMVTQASNEADLVVVHAHWGQEYENRPNDRQRMLARALSDAGADIVIGHHPHVLQGMEVYNDTAIFYSLGNFVFDQGWTRTRESALVRYELTPEGRGMFEVVPMYIREASPAPLTATDKLNEISIRRALTKTSNFDWTFTDGSIKFEVDHSEITNEMEDEETDETNEMDEI
;
A
#
# COMPACT_ATOMS: atom_id res chain seq x y z
N MET A 1 -80.45 4.75 -4.09
CA MET A 1 -79.07 5.33 -4.19
C MET A 1 -78.17 4.49 -3.31
N GLU A 2 -77.34 3.64 -3.88
CA GLU A 2 -76.39 2.86 -3.14
C GLU A 2 -75.26 3.75 -2.59
N ASN A 3 -75.15 3.82 -1.29
CA ASN A 3 -74.13 4.59 -0.58
C ASN A 3 -72.78 3.90 -0.75
N LYS A 4 -71.97 4.27 -1.73
CA LYS A 4 -70.63 3.76 -1.96
C LYS A 4 -69.73 4.12 -0.78
N ARG A 5 -69.51 3.15 0.10
CA ARG A 5 -68.54 3.24 1.21
C ARG A 5 -67.18 3.74 0.71
N ALA A 6 -66.63 4.77 1.37
CA ALA A 6 -65.27 5.23 1.09
C ALA A 6 -64.25 4.12 1.41
N LEU A 7 -63.32 3.88 0.47
CA LEU A 7 -62.25 2.88 0.61
C LEU A 7 -61.33 3.26 1.78
N THR A 8 -61.00 2.31 2.62
CA THR A 8 -59.95 2.42 3.64
C THR A 8 -58.59 2.64 2.97
N PHE A 9 -57.60 3.12 3.72
CA PHE A 9 -56.22 3.28 3.23
C PHE A 9 -55.64 1.98 2.65
N LYS A 10 -55.85 0.84 3.36
CA LYS A 10 -55.44 -0.47 2.92
C LYS A 10 -56.07 -0.90 1.59
N GLU A 11 -57.37 -0.64 1.42
CA GLU A 11 -58.10 -0.91 0.18
C GLU A 11 -57.64 -0.02 -1.01
N LYS A 12 -57.26 1.23 -0.73
CA LYS A 12 -56.69 2.15 -1.73
C LYS A 12 -55.30 1.63 -2.20
N VAL A 13 -54.44 1.21 -1.26
CA VAL A 13 -53.10 0.63 -1.56
C VAL A 13 -53.25 -0.65 -2.36
N LEU A 14 -54.13 -1.58 -1.96
CA LEU A 14 -54.38 -2.83 -2.69
C LEU A 14 -54.89 -2.57 -4.12
N LYS A 15 -55.76 -1.59 -4.30
CA LYS A 15 -56.26 -1.17 -5.61
C LYS A 15 -55.14 -0.62 -6.49
N GLN A 16 -54.22 0.16 -5.91
CA GLN A 16 -53.04 0.70 -6.61
C GLN A 16 -52.08 -0.45 -7.02
N ILE A 17 -51.81 -1.38 -6.11
CA ILE A 17 -50.97 -2.56 -6.38
C ILE A 17 -51.57 -3.40 -7.52
N LYS A 18 -52.88 -3.69 -7.47
CA LYS A 18 -53.58 -4.41 -8.57
C LYS A 18 -53.49 -3.69 -9.92
N ARG A 19 -53.59 -2.36 -9.92
CA ARG A 19 -53.46 -1.54 -11.12
C ARG A 19 -52.05 -1.58 -11.69
N GLN A 20 -51.04 -1.52 -10.83
CA GLN A 20 -49.62 -1.61 -11.25
C GLN A 20 -49.26 -3.00 -11.74
N LYS A 21 -49.75 -4.07 -11.07
CA LYS A 21 -49.54 -5.45 -11.51
C LYS A 21 -50.02 -5.70 -12.93
N ARG A 22 -51.13 -5.07 -13.34
CA ARG A 22 -51.62 -5.18 -14.76
C ARG A 22 -50.73 -4.46 -15.77
N LYS A 23 -49.88 -3.54 -15.33
CA LYS A 23 -48.94 -2.77 -16.17
C LYS A 23 -47.49 -3.27 -16.07
N THR A 24 -47.26 -4.36 -15.33
CA THR A 24 -45.92 -4.87 -15.09
C THR A 24 -45.19 -5.16 -16.39
N HIS A 25 -45.83 -5.80 -17.37
CA HIS A 25 -45.21 -6.08 -18.69
C HIS A 25 -44.76 -4.78 -19.38
N LEU A 26 -45.58 -3.75 -19.37
CA LEU A 26 -45.24 -2.44 -19.97
C LEU A 26 -44.05 -1.80 -19.25
N HIS A 27 -44.02 -1.85 -17.89
CA HIS A 27 -42.92 -1.34 -17.13
C HIS A 27 -41.62 -2.11 -17.37
N VAL A 28 -41.68 -3.45 -17.46
CA VAL A 28 -40.52 -4.28 -17.80
C VAL A 28 -40.01 -3.97 -19.21
N PHE A 29 -40.91 -3.88 -20.20
CA PHE A 29 -40.54 -3.55 -21.58
C PHE A 29 -39.88 -2.17 -21.75
N ILE A 30 -40.23 -1.21 -20.90
CA ILE A 30 -39.64 0.14 -20.96
C ILE A 30 -38.38 0.23 -20.10
N LEU A 31 -38.42 -0.27 -18.83
CA LEU A 31 -37.33 -0.10 -17.87
C LEU A 31 -36.15 -1.02 -18.14
N LEU A 32 -36.39 -2.26 -18.64
CA LEU A 32 -35.29 -3.19 -18.90
C LEU A 32 -34.34 -2.70 -20.01
N PRO A 33 -34.81 -2.22 -21.19
CA PRO A 33 -33.90 -1.62 -22.15
C PRO A 33 -33.16 -0.39 -21.65
N VAL A 34 -33.85 0.48 -20.88
CA VAL A 34 -33.21 1.65 -20.27
C VAL A 34 -32.11 1.24 -19.30
N LEU A 35 -32.36 0.22 -18.48
CA LEU A 35 -31.36 -0.33 -17.56
C LEU A 35 -30.18 -0.94 -18.31
N VAL A 36 -30.46 -1.73 -19.36
CA VAL A 36 -29.41 -2.34 -20.19
C VAL A 36 -28.55 -1.26 -20.87
N VAL A 37 -29.18 -0.22 -21.43
CA VAL A 37 -28.44 0.90 -22.03
C VAL A 37 -27.64 1.66 -20.98
N ALA A 38 -28.20 1.90 -19.79
CA ALA A 38 -27.49 2.57 -18.71
C ALA A 38 -26.28 1.77 -18.23
N VAL A 39 -26.44 0.45 -18.04
CA VAL A 39 -25.33 -0.46 -17.69
C VAL A 39 -24.28 -0.48 -18.81
N PHE A 40 -24.70 -0.58 -20.08
CA PHE A 40 -23.80 -0.57 -21.23
C PHE A 40 -23.02 0.76 -21.34
N LEU A 41 -23.68 1.90 -21.13
CA LEU A 41 -23.00 3.19 -21.10
C LEU A 41 -22.03 3.30 -19.90
N MET A 42 -22.39 2.76 -18.73
CA MET A 42 -21.48 2.70 -17.58
C MET A 42 -20.25 1.81 -17.81
N THR A 43 -20.35 0.78 -18.67
CA THR A 43 -19.21 -0.08 -18.99
C THR A 43 -18.30 0.48 -20.09
N ILE A 44 -18.84 1.35 -20.97
CA ILE A 44 -18.04 1.97 -22.05
C ILE A 44 -17.33 3.25 -21.60
N ILE A 45 -17.95 4.02 -20.68
CA ILE A 45 -17.36 5.25 -20.16
C ILE A 45 -16.55 4.87 -18.91
N ASP A 46 -15.27 4.62 -19.09
CA ASP A 46 -14.33 4.58 -17.97
C ASP A 46 -14.15 6.04 -17.47
N THR A 47 -15.00 6.43 -16.53
CA THR A 47 -15.00 7.78 -15.93
C THR A 47 -14.05 7.88 -14.74
N ARG A 48 -13.14 6.90 -14.58
CA ARG A 48 -12.17 6.96 -13.49
C ARG A 48 -11.21 8.11 -13.78
N PRO A 49 -11.03 9.04 -12.84
CA PRO A 49 -10.07 10.10 -13.04
C PRO A 49 -8.67 9.49 -13.12
N THR A 50 -7.93 9.83 -14.15
CA THR A 50 -6.48 9.85 -14.06
C THR A 50 -6.13 10.96 -13.07
N ALA A 51 -5.18 10.70 -12.17
CA ALA A 51 -4.75 11.70 -11.22
C ALA A 51 -4.36 12.99 -11.92
N GLU A 52 -4.97 14.10 -11.54
CA GLU A 52 -4.42 15.43 -11.81
C GLU A 52 -3.52 15.75 -10.62
N VAL A 53 -2.22 15.84 -10.84
CA VAL A 53 -1.25 16.24 -9.83
C VAL A 53 -0.83 17.66 -10.15
N ASP A 54 -1.04 18.55 -9.19
CA ASP A 54 -0.69 19.96 -9.31
C ASP A 54 0.85 20.17 -9.41
N GLY A 55 1.26 21.25 -10.05
CA GLY A 55 2.65 21.52 -10.43
C GLY A 55 3.61 21.60 -9.23
N LYS A 56 4.86 21.21 -9.47
CA LYS A 56 5.96 21.07 -8.52
C LYS A 56 6.26 22.33 -7.73
N GLN A 57 6.06 22.28 -6.42
CA GLN A 57 6.86 23.06 -5.48
C GLN A 57 8.27 22.40 -5.44
N ARG A 58 9.32 23.15 -5.14
CA ARG A 58 10.68 22.58 -5.07
C ARG A 58 10.76 21.68 -3.83
N SER A 59 10.69 20.38 -4.01
CA SER A 59 10.88 19.35 -2.98
C SER A 59 12.27 18.75 -3.08
N LEU A 60 12.82 18.29 -1.97
CA LEU A 60 14.05 17.51 -1.92
C LEU A 60 13.77 16.06 -2.36
N VAL A 61 12.69 15.47 -1.85
CA VAL A 61 12.25 14.12 -2.19
C VAL A 61 10.73 14.11 -2.39
N GLU A 62 10.27 13.46 -3.46
CA GLU A 62 8.87 13.08 -3.66
C GLU A 62 8.73 11.56 -3.56
N GLY A 63 8.07 11.07 -2.49
CA GLY A 63 7.86 9.64 -2.21
C GLY A 63 6.42 9.19 -2.44
N VAL A 64 6.24 7.93 -2.83
CA VAL A 64 4.95 7.25 -2.88
C VAL A 64 5.03 5.92 -2.14
N PHE A 65 4.15 5.74 -1.14
CA PHE A 65 4.07 4.53 -0.34
C PHE A 65 2.73 3.84 -0.57
N VAL A 66 2.76 2.53 -0.78
CA VAL A 66 1.55 1.75 -1.03
C VAL A 66 1.46 0.51 -0.13
N GLY A 67 0.28 -0.12 -0.09
CA GLY A 67 0.02 -1.32 0.71
C GLY A 67 0.50 -2.62 0.06
N ASP A 68 -0.24 -3.70 0.31
CA ASP A 68 0.13 -5.06 -0.11
C ASP A 68 -0.07 -5.28 -1.60
N ILE A 69 0.97 -5.79 -2.28
CA ILE A 69 1.02 -6.10 -3.71
C ILE A 69 1.14 -7.60 -3.87
N MET A 70 0.07 -8.26 -4.32
CA MET A 70 0.00 -9.67 -4.64
C MET A 70 -0.45 -9.84 -6.09
N MET A 71 0.42 -10.34 -6.96
CA MET A 71 0.20 -10.42 -8.40
C MET A 71 -0.08 -11.84 -8.91
N GLY A 72 -0.24 -12.82 -7.99
CA GLY A 72 -0.63 -14.19 -8.30
C GLY A 72 -2.14 -14.41 -8.40
N ARG A 73 -2.56 -15.66 -8.52
CA ARG A 73 -3.96 -16.11 -8.51
C ARG A 73 -4.85 -15.36 -9.54
N HIS A 74 -5.97 -14.77 -9.12
CA HIS A 74 -6.86 -14.02 -10.03
C HIS A 74 -6.25 -12.73 -10.55
N VAL A 75 -5.26 -12.16 -9.88
CA VAL A 75 -4.50 -11.02 -10.41
C VAL A 75 -3.68 -11.45 -11.63
N GLU A 76 -3.02 -12.61 -11.57
CA GLU A 76 -2.29 -13.18 -12.70
C GLU A 76 -3.22 -13.43 -13.89
N GLU A 77 -4.42 -14.01 -13.67
CA GLU A 77 -5.41 -14.18 -14.73
C GLU A 77 -5.83 -12.84 -15.38
N PHE A 78 -5.82 -11.74 -14.64
CA PHE A 78 -6.12 -10.41 -15.14
C PHE A 78 -4.92 -9.85 -15.92
N THR A 79 -3.71 -9.98 -15.40
CA THR A 79 -2.48 -9.46 -16.02
C THR A 79 -2.11 -10.24 -17.29
N ASP A 80 -2.37 -11.54 -17.37
CA ASP A 80 -2.20 -12.36 -18.57
C ASP A 80 -3.03 -11.83 -19.76
N ARG A 81 -4.19 -11.27 -19.48
CA ARG A 81 -5.10 -10.73 -20.51
C ARG A 81 -4.83 -9.28 -20.89
N HIS A 82 -4.25 -8.47 -19.97
CA HIS A 82 -4.18 -7.03 -20.13
C HIS A 82 -2.76 -6.45 -20.07
N GLY A 83 -1.74 -7.29 -19.78
CA GLY A 83 -0.37 -6.88 -19.46
C GLY A 83 -0.18 -6.68 -17.95
N ALA A 84 1.00 -7.02 -17.45
CA ALA A 84 1.27 -7.02 -16.00
C ALA A 84 1.21 -5.61 -15.39
N GLU A 85 1.64 -4.58 -16.13
CA GLU A 85 1.59 -3.17 -15.72
C GLU A 85 0.17 -2.60 -15.65
N SER A 86 -0.82 -3.30 -16.24
CA SER A 86 -2.21 -2.82 -16.30
C SER A 86 -2.87 -2.64 -14.93
N VAL A 87 -2.37 -3.32 -13.90
CA VAL A 87 -2.86 -3.18 -12.51
C VAL A 87 -2.53 -1.81 -11.93
N PHE A 88 -1.49 -1.13 -12.41
CA PHE A 88 -1.06 0.19 -11.95
C PHE A 88 -1.61 1.36 -12.77
N ARG A 89 -2.36 1.10 -13.83
CA ARG A 89 -2.80 2.11 -14.83
C ARG A 89 -3.46 3.37 -14.25
N TYR A 90 -4.22 3.25 -13.17
CA TYR A 90 -4.93 4.40 -12.56
C TYR A 90 -4.08 5.17 -11.56
N VAL A 91 -3.01 4.58 -11.07
CA VAL A 91 -2.09 5.18 -10.11
C VAL A 91 -0.78 5.62 -10.76
N LYS A 92 -0.54 5.22 -12.03
CA LYS A 92 0.67 5.58 -12.77
C LYS A 92 1.01 7.07 -12.73
N PRO A 93 0.05 8.03 -12.83
CA PRO A 93 0.40 9.45 -12.71
C PRO A 93 1.00 9.85 -11.34
N TYR A 94 0.72 9.12 -10.26
CA TYR A 94 1.38 9.31 -8.97
C TYR A 94 2.77 8.70 -8.96
N LEU A 95 2.92 7.49 -9.53
CA LEU A 95 4.19 6.78 -9.59
C LEU A 95 5.20 7.52 -10.48
N ASP A 96 4.76 8.03 -11.65
CA ASP A 96 5.63 8.74 -12.62
C ASP A 96 6.16 10.10 -12.11
N GLN A 97 5.61 10.63 -11.03
CA GLN A 97 6.03 11.91 -10.46
C GLN A 97 6.92 11.75 -9.23
N ALA A 98 6.92 10.55 -8.64
CA ALA A 98 7.71 10.25 -7.47
C ALA A 98 9.16 9.92 -7.84
N ASP A 99 10.06 10.35 -7.00
CA ASP A 99 11.48 9.98 -7.06
C ASP A 99 11.72 8.65 -6.34
N TYR A 100 10.85 8.31 -5.37
CA TYR A 100 10.92 7.12 -4.53
C TYR A 100 9.55 6.44 -4.43
N VAL A 101 9.45 5.16 -4.81
CA VAL A 101 8.19 4.40 -4.80
C VAL A 101 8.37 3.05 -4.12
N THR A 102 7.58 2.76 -3.08
CA THR A 102 7.74 1.53 -2.31
C THR A 102 6.42 0.93 -1.82
N GLY A 103 6.42 -0.38 -1.58
CA GLY A 103 5.31 -1.16 -1.03
C GLY A 103 5.75 -2.56 -0.55
N ASN A 104 4.79 -3.39 -0.15
CA ASN A 104 5.05 -4.77 0.27
C ASN A 104 4.73 -5.76 -0.85
N PHE A 105 5.72 -6.50 -1.33
CA PHE A 105 5.57 -7.54 -2.36
C PHE A 105 5.31 -8.89 -1.70
N GLU A 106 4.02 -9.29 -1.66
CA GLU A 106 3.51 -10.33 -0.75
C GLU A 106 3.36 -11.68 -1.45
N GLN A 107 4.38 -12.14 -2.15
CA GLN A 107 4.51 -13.49 -2.70
C GLN A 107 5.94 -13.76 -3.18
N PRO A 108 6.38 -15.02 -3.27
CA PRO A 108 7.58 -15.38 -3.99
C PRO A 108 7.34 -15.38 -5.51
N ILE A 109 8.44 -15.25 -6.25
CA ILE A 109 8.51 -15.49 -7.69
C ILE A 109 8.95 -16.92 -7.90
N THR A 110 8.05 -17.76 -8.42
CA THR A 110 8.35 -19.18 -8.71
C THR A 110 7.31 -19.74 -9.69
N GLU A 111 7.63 -20.88 -10.31
CA GLU A 111 6.69 -21.63 -11.15
C GLU A 111 5.57 -22.32 -10.34
N GLY A 112 5.61 -22.27 -8.99
CA GLY A 112 4.57 -22.81 -8.11
C GLY A 112 4.56 -24.34 -8.05
N ASN A 113 5.73 -24.97 -8.03
CA ASN A 113 5.83 -26.44 -7.89
C ASN A 113 5.34 -26.88 -6.50
N ARG A 114 4.32 -27.72 -6.46
CA ARG A 114 3.70 -28.20 -5.20
C ARG A 114 4.65 -28.97 -4.29
N GLU A 115 5.74 -29.52 -4.81
CA GLU A 115 6.74 -30.23 -4.03
C GLU A 115 7.57 -29.29 -3.13
N ASP A 116 7.59 -28.00 -3.48
CA ASP A 116 8.30 -26.96 -2.74
C ASP A 116 7.38 -26.20 -1.77
N GLU A 117 6.04 -26.47 -1.77
CA GLU A 117 5.09 -25.82 -0.87
C GLU A 117 5.35 -26.17 0.60
N LEU A 118 5.44 -25.17 1.46
CA LEU A 118 5.48 -25.37 2.91
C LEU A 118 4.11 -25.83 3.46
N ASP A 119 4.10 -26.48 4.63
CA ASP A 119 2.87 -26.94 5.26
C ASP A 119 2.07 -25.79 5.87
N LYS A 120 1.33 -25.08 5.02
CA LYS A 120 0.40 -23.99 5.38
C LYS A 120 -0.84 -24.01 4.49
N GLN A 121 -1.90 -23.27 4.90
CA GLN A 121 -3.21 -23.36 4.22
C GLN A 121 -3.27 -22.57 2.92
N ILE A 122 -2.53 -21.45 2.83
CA ILE A 122 -2.58 -20.53 1.70
C ILE A 122 -1.15 -20.35 1.18
N HIS A 123 -0.96 -20.58 -0.11
CA HIS A 123 0.28 -20.33 -0.82
C HIS A 123 0.03 -19.27 -1.89
N LEU A 124 0.90 -18.29 -1.92
CA LEU A 124 0.93 -17.26 -2.96
C LEU A 124 2.18 -17.46 -3.81
N HIS A 125 2.09 -17.17 -5.08
CA HIS A 125 3.22 -17.07 -6.00
C HIS A 125 2.83 -16.23 -7.20
N ALA A 126 3.81 -15.72 -7.92
CA ALA A 126 3.65 -15.09 -9.22
C ALA A 126 4.82 -15.44 -10.14
N GLY A 127 4.63 -15.23 -11.42
CA GLY A 127 5.72 -15.34 -12.42
C GLY A 127 6.62 -14.10 -12.43
N PRO A 128 7.78 -14.16 -13.12
CA PRO A 128 8.77 -13.07 -13.18
C PRO A 128 8.24 -11.77 -13.79
N GLU A 129 7.15 -11.84 -14.55
CA GLU A 129 6.47 -10.66 -15.11
C GLU A 129 5.94 -9.71 -14.01
N ALA A 130 5.73 -10.22 -12.79
CA ALA A 130 5.33 -9.39 -11.66
C ALA A 130 6.44 -8.40 -11.25
N VAL A 131 7.70 -8.86 -11.15
CA VAL A 131 8.85 -7.97 -10.87
C VAL A 131 9.08 -6.99 -12.01
N LYS A 132 8.96 -7.47 -13.27
CA LYS A 132 9.05 -6.60 -14.43
C LYS A 132 7.99 -5.49 -14.41
N ALA A 133 6.76 -5.81 -13.98
CA ALA A 133 5.69 -4.81 -13.89
C ALA A 133 5.96 -3.74 -12.81
N LEU A 134 6.58 -4.10 -11.69
CA LEU A 134 7.05 -3.14 -10.69
C LEU A 134 8.10 -2.21 -11.29
N ASP A 135 9.13 -2.78 -11.93
CA ASP A 135 10.23 -2.07 -12.59
C ASP A 135 9.72 -1.08 -13.65
N ASP A 136 8.88 -1.54 -14.58
CA ASP A 136 8.26 -0.72 -15.65
C ASP A 136 7.29 0.34 -15.11
N SER A 137 6.76 0.16 -13.90
CA SER A 137 5.82 1.08 -13.27
C SER A 137 6.49 2.15 -12.40
N GLY A 138 7.81 2.06 -12.18
CA GLY A 138 8.60 3.05 -11.45
C GLY A 138 8.71 2.77 -9.95
N PHE A 139 8.51 1.52 -9.50
CA PHE A 139 8.88 1.15 -8.14
C PHE A 139 10.41 1.18 -8.01
N THR A 140 10.91 1.79 -6.94
CA THR A 140 12.35 1.87 -6.66
C THR A 140 12.77 0.74 -5.74
N VAL A 141 11.95 0.37 -4.76
CA VAL A 141 12.22 -0.73 -3.84
C VAL A 141 10.91 -1.35 -3.32
N VAL A 142 10.94 -2.65 -2.97
CA VAL A 142 9.83 -3.31 -2.28
C VAL A 142 10.30 -4.11 -1.08
N SER A 143 9.46 -4.23 -0.06
CA SER A 143 9.70 -5.15 1.05
C SER A 143 9.34 -6.58 0.66
N LEU A 144 10.24 -7.51 0.94
CA LEU A 144 10.03 -8.95 0.86
C LEU A 144 9.82 -9.59 2.25
N SER A 145 9.83 -8.79 3.33
CA SER A 145 9.70 -9.31 4.68
C SER A 145 8.23 -9.48 5.07
N ASN A 146 7.63 -10.61 4.67
CA ASN A 146 6.24 -10.95 4.94
C ASN A 146 6.04 -12.47 5.14
N ASN A 147 4.83 -12.87 5.49
CA ASN A 147 4.48 -14.27 5.77
C ASN A 147 4.30 -15.13 4.53
N HIS A 148 4.37 -14.56 3.33
CA HIS A 148 4.21 -15.29 2.06
C HIS A 148 5.49 -15.46 1.28
N THR A 149 6.54 -14.70 1.57
CA THR A 149 7.84 -14.79 0.86
C THR A 149 8.44 -16.19 0.87
N MET A 150 8.20 -16.97 1.95
CA MET A 150 8.69 -18.33 2.12
C MET A 150 7.65 -19.41 1.78
N ASP A 151 6.58 -19.12 1.06
CA ASP A 151 5.52 -20.09 0.75
C ASP A 151 6.03 -21.34 0.00
N TYR A 152 7.09 -21.19 -0.75
CA TYR A 152 7.78 -22.26 -1.49
C TYR A 152 9.19 -22.50 -0.94
N GLY A 153 9.37 -22.31 0.36
CA GLY A 153 10.62 -22.55 1.08
C GLY A 153 11.80 -21.70 0.59
N GLU A 154 12.98 -22.15 0.91
CA GLU A 154 14.22 -21.48 0.54
C GLU A 154 14.37 -21.33 -0.98
N ARG A 155 13.95 -22.33 -1.75
CA ARG A 155 14.02 -22.29 -3.21
C ARG A 155 13.17 -21.16 -3.79
N GLY A 156 11.91 -21.02 -3.34
CA GLY A 156 11.04 -19.93 -3.79
C GLY A 156 11.60 -18.55 -3.47
N LEU A 157 12.25 -18.39 -2.30
CA LEU A 157 12.94 -17.16 -1.97
C LEU A 157 14.15 -16.91 -2.89
N LEU A 158 15.00 -17.91 -3.13
CA LEU A 158 16.17 -17.75 -4.01
C LEU A 158 15.76 -17.42 -5.45
N ASP A 159 14.70 -18.04 -5.96
CA ASP A 159 14.13 -17.73 -7.28
C ASP A 159 13.61 -16.27 -7.28
N THR A 160 13.00 -15.81 -6.17
CA THR A 160 12.54 -14.43 -6.01
C THR A 160 13.69 -13.43 -6.04
N LEU A 161 14.73 -13.65 -5.22
CA LEU A 161 15.92 -12.79 -5.19
C LEU A 161 16.57 -12.69 -6.59
N SER A 162 16.68 -13.83 -7.28
CA SER A 162 17.20 -13.85 -8.65
C SER A 162 16.35 -13.10 -9.66
N ALA A 163 15.02 -13.02 -9.45
CA ALA A 163 14.12 -12.26 -10.33
C ALA A 163 14.34 -10.75 -10.24
N PHE A 164 14.87 -10.25 -9.13
CA PHE A 164 15.24 -8.84 -8.94
C PHE A 164 16.64 -8.51 -9.50
N GLU A 165 17.50 -9.52 -9.77
CA GLU A 165 18.83 -9.27 -10.32
C GLU A 165 18.76 -8.52 -11.66
N GLY A 166 19.52 -7.42 -11.74
CA GLY A 166 19.60 -6.60 -12.95
C GLY A 166 18.35 -5.76 -13.24
N LYS A 167 17.43 -5.64 -12.28
CA LYS A 167 16.33 -4.68 -12.32
C LYS A 167 16.73 -3.37 -11.67
N THR A 168 16.00 -2.29 -11.97
CA THR A 168 16.13 -1.01 -11.27
C THR A 168 15.39 -1.05 -9.93
N VAL A 169 14.27 -1.78 -9.85
CA VAL A 169 13.58 -2.01 -8.59
C VAL A 169 14.40 -2.90 -7.67
N GLY A 170 14.73 -2.38 -6.48
CA GLY A 170 15.42 -3.10 -5.41
C GLY A 170 14.47 -3.83 -4.48
N HIS A 171 15.04 -4.52 -3.49
CA HIS A 171 14.26 -5.16 -2.43
C HIS A 171 14.94 -5.01 -1.07
N ALA A 172 14.15 -5.13 0.00
CA ALA A 172 14.62 -5.13 1.39
C ALA A 172 13.95 -6.24 2.20
N GLY A 173 14.59 -6.68 3.28
CA GLY A 173 13.96 -7.53 4.28
C GLY A 173 14.05 -9.04 4.02
N ALA A 174 14.86 -9.51 3.08
CA ALA A 174 15.12 -10.93 2.84
C ALA A 174 16.54 -11.13 2.33
N GLY A 175 17.14 -12.32 2.55
CA GLY A 175 18.49 -12.61 2.09
C GLY A 175 18.80 -14.10 2.07
N VAL A 176 19.93 -14.48 1.45
CA VAL A 176 20.38 -15.87 1.28
C VAL A 176 20.90 -16.50 2.58
N ASN A 177 21.12 -15.70 3.60
CA ASN A 177 21.44 -16.11 4.97
C ASN A 177 21.22 -14.92 5.91
N ARG A 178 21.39 -15.11 7.23
CA ARG A 178 21.17 -14.06 8.25
C ARG A 178 22.06 -12.83 8.06
N GLN A 179 23.31 -13.01 7.67
CA GLN A 179 24.22 -11.89 7.46
C GLN A 179 23.75 -11.07 6.25
N ASP A 180 23.48 -11.72 5.14
CA ASP A 180 22.96 -11.08 3.94
C ASP A 180 21.62 -10.38 4.19
N ALA A 181 20.66 -11.05 4.85
CA ALA A 181 19.37 -10.44 5.19
C ALA A 181 19.51 -9.20 6.11
N ARG A 182 20.52 -9.13 6.97
CA ARG A 182 20.82 -7.97 7.80
C ARG A 182 21.54 -6.86 7.04
N GLU A 183 22.35 -7.21 6.06
CA GLU A 183 23.05 -6.28 5.17
C GLU A 183 22.12 -5.75 4.06
N GLN A 184 20.94 -6.35 3.85
CA GLN A 184 19.90 -5.92 2.92
C GLN A 184 19.09 -4.73 3.47
N ILE A 185 19.78 -3.69 3.95
CA ILE A 185 19.26 -2.34 4.04
C ILE A 185 19.39 -1.78 2.63
N HIS A 186 18.25 -1.55 1.96
CA HIS A 186 18.31 -0.97 0.62
C HIS A 186 18.61 0.52 0.74
N MET A 187 19.78 0.91 0.28
CA MET A 187 20.24 2.31 0.27
C MET A 187 20.17 2.82 -1.16
N GLU A 188 19.48 3.94 -1.37
CA GLU A 188 19.42 4.62 -2.67
C GLU A 188 19.62 6.13 -2.54
N GLU A 189 20.28 6.72 -3.50
CA GLU A 189 20.49 8.17 -3.58
C GLU A 189 19.40 8.81 -4.43
N VAL A 190 18.65 9.73 -3.85
CA VAL A 190 17.55 10.45 -4.47
C VAL A 190 17.79 11.96 -4.33
N ASN A 191 18.07 12.64 -5.42
CA ASN A 191 18.31 14.10 -5.44
C ASN A 191 19.40 14.59 -4.43
N GLY A 192 20.40 13.75 -4.16
CA GLY A 192 21.49 14.04 -3.21
C GLY A 192 21.17 13.66 -1.77
N MET A 193 20.05 12.99 -1.53
CA MET A 193 19.67 12.42 -0.23
C MET A 193 19.79 10.90 -0.27
N THR A 194 20.31 10.31 0.79
CA THR A 194 20.35 8.85 0.96
C THR A 194 19.09 8.37 1.68
N ILE A 195 18.33 7.49 1.03
CA ILE A 195 17.13 6.87 1.62
C ILE A 195 17.45 5.41 1.96
N ALA A 196 17.25 5.03 3.22
CA ALA A 196 17.33 3.66 3.68
C ALA A 196 15.96 3.01 3.75
N THR A 197 15.78 1.86 3.11
CA THR A 197 14.56 1.05 3.17
C THR A 197 14.82 -0.27 3.87
N LEU A 198 14.01 -0.59 4.88
CA LEU A 198 14.07 -1.84 5.64
C LEU A 198 12.69 -2.51 5.66
N GLY A 199 12.70 -3.84 5.82
CA GLY A 199 11.46 -4.61 6.01
C GLY A 199 11.59 -5.59 7.18
N PHE A 200 10.53 -5.72 8.00
CA PHE A 200 10.49 -6.69 9.10
C PHE A 200 9.11 -7.33 9.20
N THR A 201 9.07 -8.64 9.50
CA THR A 201 7.80 -9.34 9.75
C THR A 201 7.68 -9.81 11.20
N ASP A 202 6.47 -9.64 11.77
CA ASP A 202 6.03 -10.22 13.06
C ASP A 202 5.12 -11.43 12.84
N VAL A 203 4.80 -11.75 11.57
CA VAL A 203 3.92 -12.84 11.16
C VAL A 203 4.76 -13.86 10.38
N TYR A 204 5.24 -14.87 11.08
CA TYR A 204 6.10 -15.90 10.48
C TYR A 204 6.02 -17.21 11.26
N SER A 205 6.34 -18.33 10.58
CA SER A 205 6.66 -19.61 11.21
C SER A 205 8.13 -19.63 11.65
N GLU A 206 8.50 -20.51 12.58
CA GLU A 206 9.87 -20.56 13.16
C GLU A 206 10.96 -20.72 12.08
N ASP A 207 10.63 -21.33 10.94
CA ASP A 207 11.57 -21.61 9.83
C ASP A 207 11.66 -20.48 8.78
N PHE A 208 10.96 -19.34 8.95
CA PHE A 208 10.94 -18.25 7.94
C PHE A 208 12.06 -17.25 8.11
N GLY A 209 12.55 -17.06 9.32
CA GLY A 209 13.64 -16.14 9.61
C GLY A 209 14.97 -16.64 9.04
N ALA A 210 15.73 -15.75 8.42
CA ALA A 210 17.08 -16.06 7.93
C ALA A 210 17.97 -16.60 9.06
N THR A 211 18.66 -17.72 8.81
CA THR A 211 19.62 -18.31 9.75
C THR A 211 21.06 -18.14 9.23
N VAL A 212 22.04 -18.63 9.98
CA VAL A 212 23.45 -18.58 9.54
C VAL A 212 23.65 -19.30 8.22
N ASP A 213 22.93 -20.41 7.99
CA ASP A 213 23.14 -21.34 6.89
C ASP A 213 21.91 -21.46 5.96
N SER A 214 20.84 -20.68 6.15
CA SER A 214 19.63 -20.72 5.31
C SER A 214 19.09 -19.34 4.98
N ALA A 215 18.57 -19.21 3.77
CA ALA A 215 17.86 -18.04 3.31
C ALA A 215 16.58 -17.81 4.12
N GLY A 216 16.15 -16.57 4.20
CA GLY A 216 14.92 -16.20 4.93
C GLY A 216 14.71 -14.70 4.98
N VAL A 217 13.67 -14.31 5.73
CA VAL A 217 13.27 -12.91 5.92
C VAL A 217 13.81 -12.33 7.24
N THR A 218 13.88 -11.02 7.33
CA THR A 218 14.14 -10.30 8.57
C THR A 218 12.88 -10.25 9.43
N THR A 219 13.04 -10.46 10.73
CA THR A 219 11.92 -10.56 11.67
C THR A 219 11.97 -9.48 12.73
N PHE A 220 10.84 -9.21 13.40
CA PHE A 220 10.76 -8.33 14.57
C PHE A 220 11.40 -8.97 15.82
N ASN A 221 12.57 -9.58 15.65
CA ASN A 221 13.44 -9.90 16.76
C ASN A 221 14.23 -8.63 17.16
N PRO A 222 14.16 -8.15 18.44
CA PRO A 222 14.87 -6.95 18.87
C PRO A 222 16.40 -6.99 18.61
N ASP A 223 17.01 -8.17 18.67
CA ASP A 223 18.44 -8.35 18.33
C ASP A 223 18.73 -8.23 16.83
N VAL A 224 17.68 -8.09 16.00
CA VAL A 224 17.78 -7.92 14.55
C VAL A 224 17.36 -6.51 14.16
N PHE A 225 16.09 -6.13 14.41
CA PHE A 225 15.55 -4.88 13.86
C PHE A 225 16.14 -3.63 14.51
N VAL A 226 16.38 -3.61 15.82
CA VAL A 226 16.91 -2.41 16.49
C VAL A 226 18.30 -2.03 15.97
N PRO A 227 19.29 -2.95 15.89
CA PRO A 227 20.59 -2.61 15.32
C PRO A 227 20.53 -2.18 13.86
N MET A 228 19.66 -2.84 13.04
CA MET A 228 19.52 -2.49 11.61
C MET A 228 18.94 -1.09 11.41
N VAL A 229 17.88 -0.73 12.15
CA VAL A 229 17.27 0.60 12.05
C VAL A 229 18.23 1.67 12.57
N THR A 230 18.93 1.41 13.70
CA THR A 230 19.94 2.35 14.22
C THR A 230 21.11 2.51 13.25
N GLN A 231 21.54 1.46 12.56
CA GLN A 231 22.57 1.57 11.51
C GLN A 231 22.06 2.44 10.36
N ALA A 232 20.84 2.16 9.87
CA ALA A 232 20.24 2.94 8.79
C ALA A 232 20.13 4.43 9.14
N SER A 233 19.71 4.74 10.38
CA SER A 233 19.62 6.13 10.88
C SER A 233 20.97 6.83 11.00
N ASN A 234 22.08 6.11 11.10
CA ASN A 234 23.42 6.71 11.12
C ASN A 234 24.04 6.84 9.72
N GLU A 235 23.48 6.17 8.71
CA GLU A 235 24.06 6.06 7.36
C GLU A 235 23.18 6.68 6.27
N ALA A 236 21.94 7.10 6.62
CA ALA A 236 20.96 7.64 5.67
C ALA A 236 20.24 8.87 6.22
N ASP A 237 19.85 9.78 5.35
CA ASP A 237 19.10 10.98 5.67
C ASP A 237 17.62 10.67 5.99
N LEU A 238 17.03 9.67 5.34
CA LEU A 238 15.62 9.26 5.53
C LEU A 238 15.52 7.76 5.69
N VAL A 239 14.91 7.30 6.78
CA VAL A 239 14.72 5.88 7.10
C VAL A 239 13.27 5.46 6.98
N VAL A 240 12.96 4.61 5.98
CA VAL A 240 11.64 4.05 5.69
C VAL A 240 11.59 2.58 6.10
N VAL A 241 10.65 2.22 6.97
CA VAL A 241 10.50 0.85 7.46
C VAL A 241 9.16 0.25 7.08
N HIS A 242 9.18 -0.86 6.36
CA HIS A 242 8.02 -1.70 6.12
C HIS A 242 7.84 -2.70 7.27
N ALA A 243 6.66 -2.68 7.89
CA ALA A 243 6.32 -3.51 9.04
C ALA A 243 5.14 -4.43 8.71
N HIS A 244 5.41 -5.72 8.52
CA HIS A 244 4.39 -6.73 8.24
C HIS A 244 3.94 -7.40 9.54
N TRP A 245 2.79 -6.99 10.08
CA TRP A 245 2.36 -7.24 11.45
C TRP A 245 0.84 -7.27 11.66
N GLY A 246 0.44 -7.57 12.89
CA GLY A 246 -0.95 -7.48 13.33
C GLY A 246 -1.74 -8.75 13.05
N GLN A 247 -3.04 -8.60 12.79
CA GLN A 247 -3.97 -9.69 12.52
C GLN A 247 -4.80 -9.35 11.29
N GLU A 248 -4.98 -10.33 10.41
CA GLU A 248 -5.82 -10.19 9.23
C GLU A 248 -7.23 -9.71 9.58
N TYR A 249 -7.74 -8.76 8.79
CA TYR A 249 -9.07 -8.18 8.83
C TYR A 249 -9.41 -7.37 10.09
N GLU A 250 -8.46 -7.19 11.02
CA GLU A 250 -8.61 -6.28 12.16
C GLU A 250 -8.34 -4.83 11.76
N ASN A 251 -9.31 -3.95 11.97
CA ASN A 251 -9.27 -2.55 11.56
C ASN A 251 -8.75 -1.59 12.65
N ARG A 252 -8.08 -2.13 13.64
CA ARG A 252 -7.42 -1.36 14.71
C ARG A 252 -6.08 -1.99 15.04
N PRO A 253 -5.03 -1.19 15.15
CA PRO A 253 -3.74 -1.71 15.59
C PRO A 253 -3.87 -2.26 17.00
N ASN A 254 -3.28 -3.43 17.23
CA ASN A 254 -3.17 -4.04 18.55
C ASN A 254 -2.00 -3.43 19.36
N ASP A 255 -1.87 -3.82 20.62
CA ASP A 255 -0.84 -3.27 21.52
C ASP A 255 0.58 -3.65 21.05
N ARG A 256 0.75 -4.82 20.40
CA ARG A 256 2.06 -5.23 19.87
C ARG A 256 2.48 -4.37 18.69
N GLN A 257 1.58 -4.09 17.75
CA GLN A 257 1.86 -3.16 16.65
C GLN A 257 2.30 -1.79 17.18
N ARG A 258 1.59 -1.25 18.19
CA ARG A 258 1.95 0.05 18.81
C ARG A 258 3.32 0.03 19.47
N MET A 259 3.63 -1.06 20.18
CA MET A 259 4.91 -1.24 20.83
C MET A 259 6.05 -1.30 19.81
N LEU A 260 5.88 -2.08 18.75
CA LEU A 260 6.88 -2.23 17.68
C LEU A 260 7.05 -0.92 16.89
N ALA A 261 5.96 -0.22 16.56
CA ALA A 261 6.00 1.06 15.86
C ALA A 261 6.85 2.10 16.64
N ARG A 262 6.62 2.20 17.96
CA ARG A 262 7.40 3.12 18.79
C ARG A 262 8.84 2.69 18.96
N ALA A 263 9.11 1.38 19.03
CA ALA A 263 10.48 0.88 19.07
C ALA A 263 11.25 1.14 17.75
N LEU A 264 10.57 1.15 16.61
CA LEU A 264 11.15 1.56 15.33
C LEU A 264 11.48 3.06 15.33
N SER A 265 10.54 3.89 15.79
CA SER A 265 10.75 5.33 15.95
C SER A 265 11.91 5.63 16.90
N ASP A 266 11.92 5.01 18.09
CA ASP A 266 12.99 5.19 19.07
C ASP A 266 14.36 4.68 18.57
N ALA A 267 14.39 3.85 17.54
CA ALA A 267 15.60 3.35 16.88
C ALA A 267 16.06 4.24 15.70
N GLY A 268 15.26 5.24 15.28
CA GLY A 268 15.59 6.21 14.25
C GLY A 268 14.84 6.02 12.92
N ALA A 269 13.66 5.39 12.92
CA ALA A 269 12.82 5.35 11.73
C ALA A 269 12.00 6.65 11.59
N ASP A 270 11.97 7.26 10.39
CA ASP A 270 11.19 8.47 10.09
C ASP A 270 9.79 8.14 9.58
N ILE A 271 9.67 7.05 8.80
CA ILE A 271 8.40 6.61 8.23
C ILE A 271 8.23 5.11 8.44
N VAL A 272 7.09 4.71 9.02
CA VAL A 272 6.73 3.30 9.22
C VAL A 272 5.46 2.97 8.45
N ILE A 273 5.54 1.98 7.56
CA ILE A 273 4.46 1.54 6.68
C ILE A 273 4.04 0.12 7.06
N GLY A 274 2.84 0.00 7.63
CA GLY A 274 2.30 -1.28 8.07
C GLY A 274 1.55 -2.05 6.98
N HIS A 275 1.68 -3.40 7.05
CA HIS A 275 1.16 -4.39 6.10
C HIS A 275 0.56 -5.59 6.83
N HIS A 276 -0.08 -6.53 6.13
CA HIS A 276 -0.68 -7.78 6.60
C HIS A 276 -2.16 -7.73 7.01
N PRO A 277 -2.72 -6.70 7.69
CA PRO A 277 -4.14 -6.75 8.03
C PRO A 277 -5.08 -6.82 6.82
N HIS A 278 -4.61 -6.52 5.60
CA HIS A 278 -5.39 -6.46 4.35
C HIS A 278 -6.59 -5.51 4.42
N VAL A 279 -6.67 -4.71 5.46
CA VAL A 279 -7.65 -3.63 5.68
C VAL A 279 -6.94 -2.43 6.26
N LEU A 280 -7.47 -1.24 5.99
CA LEU A 280 -6.92 0.00 6.52
C LEU A 280 -6.98 0.04 8.05
N GLN A 281 -5.88 0.46 8.66
CA GLN A 281 -5.80 0.83 10.06
C GLN A 281 -5.45 2.30 10.22
N GLY A 282 -5.49 2.82 11.44
CA GLY A 282 -5.22 4.23 11.73
C GLY A 282 -3.78 4.65 11.52
N MET A 283 -3.55 5.95 11.66
CA MET A 283 -2.24 6.59 11.59
C MET A 283 -1.88 7.18 12.95
N GLU A 284 -0.59 7.30 13.24
CA GLU A 284 -0.02 7.95 14.44
C GLU A 284 1.20 8.77 14.02
N VAL A 285 1.47 9.87 14.69
CA VAL A 285 2.78 10.54 14.68
C VAL A 285 3.36 10.37 16.08
N TYR A 286 4.58 9.85 16.16
CA TYR A 286 5.27 9.61 17.42
C TYR A 286 6.76 9.98 17.28
N ASN A 287 7.26 10.92 18.07
CA ASN A 287 8.64 11.44 17.98
C ASN A 287 9.05 11.78 16.54
N ASP A 288 8.20 12.57 15.86
CA ASP A 288 8.37 12.98 14.46
C ASP A 288 8.42 11.84 13.43
N THR A 289 8.13 10.61 13.83
CA THR A 289 7.92 9.47 12.93
C THR A 289 6.46 9.41 12.45
N ALA A 290 6.26 9.37 11.15
CA ALA A 290 4.95 9.09 10.56
C ALA A 290 4.67 7.59 10.52
N ILE A 291 3.63 7.12 11.22
CA ILE A 291 3.28 5.70 11.34
C ILE A 291 1.94 5.43 10.68
N PHE A 292 1.93 4.58 9.66
CA PHE A 292 0.75 4.04 9.00
C PHE A 292 0.59 2.59 9.43
N TYR A 293 -0.34 2.28 10.33
CA TYR A 293 -0.47 0.92 10.89
C TYR A 293 -0.90 -0.14 9.87
N SER A 294 -1.65 0.23 8.84
CA SER A 294 -1.90 -0.58 7.63
C SER A 294 -2.48 0.29 6.52
N LEU A 295 -1.88 0.24 5.35
CA LEU A 295 -2.40 0.83 4.12
C LEU A 295 -3.38 -0.09 3.37
N GLY A 296 -3.64 -1.31 3.92
CA GLY A 296 -4.49 -2.32 3.30
C GLY A 296 -3.86 -2.90 2.04
N ASN A 297 -4.66 -3.60 1.25
CA ASN A 297 -4.23 -4.08 -0.06
C ASN A 297 -4.02 -2.91 -1.03
N PHE A 298 -3.11 -3.08 -1.98
CA PHE A 298 -2.95 -2.17 -3.11
C PHE A 298 -3.26 -2.88 -4.44
N VAL A 299 -2.54 -3.95 -4.75
CA VAL A 299 -2.87 -4.88 -5.84
C VAL A 299 -3.21 -6.22 -5.21
N PHE A 300 -4.47 -6.65 -5.31
CA PHE A 300 -4.92 -7.87 -4.65
C PHE A 300 -6.24 -8.36 -5.23
N ASP A 301 -6.55 -9.65 -5.10
CA ASP A 301 -7.78 -10.27 -5.59
C ASP A 301 -8.89 -10.45 -4.54
N GLN A 302 -8.69 -9.98 -3.31
CA GLN A 302 -9.71 -10.08 -2.27
C GLN A 302 -10.94 -9.22 -2.57
N GLY A 303 -12.12 -9.86 -2.57
CA GLY A 303 -13.36 -9.25 -3.05
C GLY A 303 -14.25 -8.59 -2.00
N TRP A 304 -13.85 -8.54 -0.74
CA TRP A 304 -14.66 -7.99 0.35
C TRP A 304 -14.64 -6.46 0.33
N THR A 305 -15.65 -5.82 0.91
CA THR A 305 -15.73 -4.37 0.91
C THR A 305 -14.50 -3.72 1.53
N ARG A 306 -14.08 -4.16 2.72
CA ARG A 306 -12.95 -3.55 3.45
C ARG A 306 -11.58 -3.90 2.88
N THR A 307 -11.41 -5.09 2.32
CA THR A 307 -10.14 -5.49 1.69
C THR A 307 -9.93 -4.85 0.32
N ARG A 308 -10.95 -4.14 -0.18
CA ARG A 308 -10.88 -3.32 -1.39
C ARG A 308 -10.66 -1.84 -1.07
N GLU A 309 -10.85 -1.42 0.19
CA GLU A 309 -10.50 -0.09 0.68
C GLU A 309 -8.98 -0.04 0.84
N SER A 310 -8.35 0.94 0.25
CA SER A 310 -6.90 1.09 0.13
C SER A 310 -6.49 2.55 0.27
N ALA A 311 -5.20 2.80 0.43
CA ALA A 311 -4.65 4.13 0.41
C ALA A 311 -3.30 4.14 -0.31
N LEU A 312 -3.02 5.26 -0.97
CA LEU A 312 -1.70 5.63 -1.47
C LEU A 312 -1.26 6.86 -0.69
N VAL A 313 -0.06 6.85 -0.18
CA VAL A 313 0.53 7.98 0.55
C VAL A 313 1.54 8.66 -0.36
N ARG A 314 1.36 9.96 -0.58
CA ARG A 314 2.39 10.84 -1.16
C ARG A 314 3.13 11.50 -0.02
N TYR A 315 4.42 11.57 -0.14
CA TYR A 315 5.33 12.25 0.75
C TYR A 315 6.11 13.30 -0.04
N GLU A 316 6.29 14.46 0.54
CA GLU A 316 7.12 15.52 0.00
C GLU A 316 7.98 16.08 1.14
N LEU A 317 9.29 16.00 1.01
CA LEU A 317 10.22 16.66 1.91
C LEU A 317 10.56 18.04 1.33
N THR A 318 10.20 19.09 2.07
CA THR A 318 10.51 20.45 1.64
C THR A 318 11.94 20.84 2.06
N PRO A 319 12.56 21.84 1.39
CA PRO A 319 13.87 22.35 1.79
C PRO A 319 13.93 22.89 3.23
N GLU A 320 12.77 23.28 3.79
CA GLU A 320 12.67 23.75 5.16
C GLU A 320 12.50 22.59 6.19
N GLY A 321 12.69 21.34 5.77
CA GLY A 321 12.61 20.17 6.62
C GLY A 321 11.19 19.77 7.05
N ARG A 322 10.16 20.14 6.25
CA ARG A 322 8.78 19.69 6.52
C ARG A 322 8.45 18.47 5.71
N GLY A 323 8.09 17.39 6.39
CA GLY A 323 7.52 16.20 5.79
C GLY A 323 6.02 16.40 5.54
N MET A 324 5.65 16.66 4.27
CA MET A 324 4.26 16.86 3.87
C MET A 324 3.65 15.53 3.41
N PHE A 325 2.59 15.10 4.07
CA PHE A 325 1.91 13.85 3.73
C PHE A 325 0.53 14.11 3.13
N GLU A 326 0.27 13.47 1.98
CA GLU A 326 -1.05 13.42 1.35
C GLU A 326 -1.50 11.96 1.20
N VAL A 327 -2.50 11.56 1.99
CA VAL A 327 -3.05 10.20 1.93
C VAL A 327 -4.26 10.20 1.02
N VAL A 328 -4.11 9.59 -0.14
CA VAL A 328 -5.13 9.51 -1.19
C VAL A 328 -5.96 8.24 -1.01
N PRO A 329 -7.27 8.35 -0.70
CA PRO A 329 -8.15 7.20 -0.61
C PRO A 329 -8.27 6.47 -1.95
N MET A 330 -8.05 5.17 -1.94
CA MET A 330 -8.12 4.30 -3.12
C MET A 330 -9.19 3.22 -2.95
N TYR A 331 -9.69 2.69 -4.04
CA TYR A 331 -10.56 1.52 -4.04
C TYR A 331 -10.15 0.55 -5.13
N ILE A 332 -9.95 -0.72 -4.76
CA ILE A 332 -9.48 -1.78 -5.66
C ILE A 332 -10.67 -2.30 -6.48
N ARG A 333 -10.53 -2.29 -7.80
CA ARG A 333 -11.48 -2.86 -8.76
C ARG A 333 -10.72 -3.70 -9.78
N GLU A 334 -11.10 -4.96 -9.94
CA GLU A 334 -10.42 -5.87 -10.86
C GLU A 334 -8.90 -5.85 -10.65
N ALA A 335 -8.47 -6.11 -9.41
CA ALA A 335 -7.08 -6.09 -8.94
C ALA A 335 -6.35 -4.73 -9.05
N SER A 336 -6.97 -3.69 -9.61
CA SER A 336 -6.33 -2.39 -9.83
C SER A 336 -6.80 -1.36 -8.80
N PRO A 337 -5.90 -0.74 -8.02
CA PRO A 337 -6.22 0.40 -7.17
C PRO A 337 -6.53 1.62 -8.04
N ALA A 338 -7.57 2.36 -7.65
CA ALA A 338 -7.94 3.60 -8.35
C ALA A 338 -8.38 4.67 -7.34
N PRO A 339 -8.07 5.94 -7.57
CA PRO A 339 -8.61 7.04 -6.78
C PRO A 339 -10.13 7.03 -6.76
N LEU A 340 -10.70 7.52 -5.67
CA LEU A 340 -12.16 7.60 -5.54
C LEU A 340 -12.74 8.64 -6.48
N THR A 341 -13.93 8.34 -6.99
CA THR A 341 -14.71 9.29 -7.80
C THR A 341 -15.72 10.05 -6.95
N ALA A 342 -16.34 11.08 -7.53
CA ALA A 342 -17.41 11.81 -6.86
C ALA A 342 -18.62 10.93 -6.45
N THR A 343 -18.76 9.74 -7.03
CA THR A 343 -19.83 8.78 -6.72
C THR A 343 -19.47 7.84 -5.57
N ASP A 344 -18.21 7.78 -5.15
CA ASP A 344 -17.69 6.86 -4.13
C ASP A 344 -17.77 7.43 -2.69
N LYS A 345 -18.74 8.31 -2.41
CA LYS A 345 -18.87 9.03 -1.12
C LYS A 345 -18.92 8.13 0.11
N LEU A 346 -19.52 6.95 0.03
CA LEU A 346 -19.57 6.00 1.16
C LEU A 346 -18.20 5.39 1.42
N ASN A 347 -17.47 5.04 0.38
CA ASN A 347 -16.09 4.52 0.49
C ASN A 347 -15.16 5.63 1.03
N GLU A 348 -15.29 6.87 0.56
CA GLU A 348 -14.53 8.02 1.09
C GLU A 348 -14.70 8.17 2.61
N ILE A 349 -15.96 8.17 3.08
CA ILE A 349 -16.25 8.27 4.52
C ILE A 349 -15.67 7.08 5.29
N SER A 350 -15.79 5.86 4.75
CA SER A 350 -15.28 4.64 5.37
C SER A 350 -13.75 4.69 5.49
N ILE A 351 -13.05 4.95 4.39
CA ILE A 351 -11.58 5.00 4.30
C ILE A 351 -11.03 6.12 5.20
N ARG A 352 -11.55 7.34 5.06
CA ARG A 352 -11.16 8.47 5.91
C ARG A 352 -11.31 8.13 7.40
N ARG A 353 -12.46 7.54 7.80
CA ARG A 353 -12.68 7.14 9.18
C ARG A 353 -11.74 6.04 9.65
N ALA A 354 -11.40 5.06 8.80
CA ALA A 354 -10.47 4.01 9.14
C ALA A 354 -9.08 4.58 9.44
N LEU A 355 -8.59 5.47 8.58
CA LEU A 355 -7.28 6.09 8.69
C LEU A 355 -7.16 7.09 9.85
N THR A 356 -8.21 7.91 10.11
CA THR A 356 -8.10 9.05 11.04
C THR A 356 -8.70 8.80 12.43
N LYS A 357 -9.37 7.67 12.67
CA LYS A 357 -10.10 7.42 13.91
C LYS A 357 -9.22 7.44 15.17
N THR A 358 -7.96 7.09 15.03
CA THR A 358 -6.99 6.97 16.13
C THR A 358 -5.82 7.94 15.99
N SER A 359 -5.87 8.86 15.02
CA SER A 359 -4.83 9.87 14.81
C SER A 359 -4.70 10.77 16.04
N ASN A 360 -3.47 11.03 16.43
CA ASN A 360 -3.07 11.88 17.57
C ASN A 360 -2.47 13.23 17.13
N PHE A 361 -2.62 13.57 15.85
CA PHE A 361 -2.08 14.76 15.20
C PHE A 361 -3.15 15.50 14.41
N ASP A 362 -2.89 16.75 14.06
CA ASP A 362 -3.78 17.58 13.27
C ASP A 362 -3.71 17.18 11.78
N TRP A 363 -4.86 17.06 11.16
CA TRP A 363 -5.00 16.74 9.74
C TRP A 363 -6.17 17.50 9.10
N THR A 364 -6.13 17.68 7.81
CA THR A 364 -7.20 18.26 7.01
C THR A 364 -7.69 17.27 5.96
N PHE A 365 -8.91 17.47 5.45
CA PHE A 365 -9.42 16.71 4.30
C PHE A 365 -9.81 17.70 3.21
N THR A 366 -8.98 17.79 2.20
CA THR A 366 -9.12 18.70 1.06
C THR A 366 -8.82 17.96 -0.24
N ASP A 367 -9.53 18.30 -1.31
CA ASP A 367 -9.34 17.73 -2.65
C ASP A 367 -9.44 16.21 -2.70
N GLY A 368 -10.24 15.62 -1.78
CA GLY A 368 -10.43 14.18 -1.70
C GLY A 368 -9.34 13.41 -0.93
N SER A 369 -8.34 14.08 -0.37
CA SER A 369 -7.20 13.51 0.34
C SER A 369 -7.13 13.98 1.79
N ILE A 370 -6.50 13.15 2.66
CA ILE A 370 -6.12 13.55 4.03
C ILE A 370 -4.71 14.15 3.93
N LYS A 371 -4.53 15.35 4.48
CA LYS A 371 -3.24 16.05 4.48
C LYS A 371 -2.80 16.36 5.92
N PHE A 372 -1.54 16.12 6.20
CA PHE A 372 -0.90 16.46 7.48
C PHE A 372 0.61 16.69 7.26
N GLU A 373 1.28 17.19 8.27
CA GLU A 373 2.68 17.57 8.23
C GLU A 373 3.39 16.99 9.47
N VAL A 374 4.65 16.61 9.30
CA VAL A 374 5.56 16.14 10.34
C VAL A 374 6.84 16.97 10.27
N ASP A 375 7.44 17.27 11.40
CA ASP A 375 8.72 17.97 11.47
C ASP A 375 9.87 17.00 11.14
N HIS A 376 10.49 17.16 10.00
CA HIS A 376 11.65 16.41 9.54
C HIS A 376 12.87 17.34 9.38
N SER A 377 12.90 18.44 10.13
CA SER A 377 13.99 19.43 10.03
C SER A 377 15.36 18.87 10.46
N GLU A 378 15.40 17.80 11.26
CA GLU A 378 16.65 17.12 11.60
C GLU A 378 17.33 16.58 10.33
N ILE A 379 16.56 16.01 9.39
CA ILE A 379 17.08 15.49 8.13
C ILE A 379 17.78 16.59 7.31
N THR A 380 17.19 17.79 7.24
CA THR A 380 17.75 18.89 6.41
C THR A 380 18.87 19.64 7.11
N ASN A 381 18.92 19.66 8.44
CA ASN A 381 19.99 20.29 9.21
C ASN A 381 21.31 19.53 9.08
N GLU A 382 21.25 18.18 9.05
CA GLU A 382 22.43 17.33 8.85
C GLU A 382 23.06 17.56 7.48
N MET A 383 22.27 17.76 6.41
CA MET A 383 22.76 18.09 5.06
C MET A 383 23.47 19.46 5.02
N GLU A 384 22.96 20.49 5.71
CA GLU A 384 23.59 21.82 5.74
C GLU A 384 24.95 21.78 6.48
N ASP A 385 25.08 20.95 7.51
CA ASP A 385 26.32 20.79 8.25
C ASP A 385 27.39 20.06 7.42
N GLU A 386 27.04 19.05 6.63
CA GLU A 386 27.94 18.34 5.72
C GLU A 386 28.43 19.23 4.57
N GLU A 387 27.54 20.02 3.90
CA GLU A 387 27.96 20.98 2.86
C GLU A 387 28.93 22.06 3.40
N THR A 388 28.76 22.48 4.66
CA THR A 388 29.63 23.47 5.29
C THR A 388 30.99 22.90 5.65
N ASP A 389 31.10 21.64 6.04
CA ASP A 389 32.37 20.98 6.34
C ASP A 389 33.17 20.68 5.05
N GLU A 390 32.54 20.21 3.96
CA GLU A 390 33.22 19.99 2.67
C GLU A 390 33.74 21.30 2.07
N THR A 391 32.99 22.40 2.21
CA THR A 391 33.48 23.73 1.71
C THR A 391 34.63 24.25 2.53
N ASN A 392 34.69 24.03 3.83
CA ASN A 392 35.78 24.42 4.71
C ASN A 392 37.07 23.61 4.44
N GLU A 393 36.97 22.32 4.13
CA GLU A 393 38.12 21.46 3.77
C GLU A 393 38.71 21.85 2.41
N MET A 394 37.90 22.34 1.44
CA MET A 394 38.39 22.78 0.13
C MET A 394 39.09 24.16 0.20
N ASP A 395 38.75 25.02 1.15
CA ASP A 395 39.38 26.31 1.35
C ASP A 395 40.74 26.25 2.12
N GLU A 396 41.06 25.10 2.74
CA GLU A 396 42.34 24.85 3.45
C GLU A 396 43.43 24.19 2.56
N ILE A 397 43.15 23.87 1.29
CA ILE A 397 44.10 23.30 0.31
C ILE A 397 44.59 24.39 -0.69
#